data_910ef4673727540459a1a2639e64ac16
#
_entry.id   910ef4673727540459a1a2639e64ac16
#
_cell.length_a   1.000
_cell.length_b   1.000
_cell.length_c   1.000
_cell.angle_alpha   90.00
_cell.angle_beta   90.00
_cell.angle_gamma   90.00
#
_symmetry.space_group_name_H-M   'P 1'
#
loop_
_entity.id
_entity.type
_entity.pdbx_description
1 polymer ?
#
loop_
_entity_poly.entity_id
_entity_poly.type
_entity_poly.pdbx_seq_one_letter_code
_entity_poly.pdbx_strand_id
1 'polypeptide(L)'
;RTPEMDMELARAYNNLADSSEPEGRKLLHQALELMQSHEEELGDTYSWNFRMGYAYYYLDQEGRALRHFEKALELHPGDDPKLNTRQDMEELIDSCKKGISLPQFWECFRERTEDWWETFAEMEAELRQMMDEDKDHTRGAELVAQMEETLNLVFDEISFEMGFNGEKHELILTPEGDKVKLFELVYFQKHAPKEVLEHWNILVGRQPFQNIGLRTEDGWDISGEDVQIWLEEQGENSFAISAYCEKLLPMLREEEGRAWWMLTTFTDQVLGEISHMRYIDSFDVLEEPKAE
;
A
#
# COMPACT_ATOMS: atom_id res chain seq x y z
N ARG A 1 -5.41 20.62 38.67
CA ARG A 1 -4.86 20.99 37.34
C ARG A 1 -5.82 21.98 36.71
N THR A 2 -5.30 22.89 35.90
CA THR A 2 -6.16 23.77 35.09
C THR A 2 -6.46 23.11 33.77
N PRO A 3 -7.55 23.49 33.08
CA PRO A 3 -7.87 22.98 31.73
C PRO A 3 -6.72 23.09 30.74
N GLU A 4 -5.97 24.21 30.77
CA GLU A 4 -4.81 24.42 29.89
C GLU A 4 -3.67 23.43 30.16
N MET A 5 -3.42 23.11 31.44
CA MET A 5 -2.40 22.12 31.83
C MET A 5 -2.77 20.72 31.35
N ASP A 6 -4.03 20.34 31.49
CA ASP A 6 -4.50 19.03 31.01
C ASP A 6 -4.52 18.94 29.50
N MET A 7 -4.82 20.04 28.81
CA MET A 7 -4.69 20.12 27.35
C MET A 7 -3.24 19.97 26.83
N GLU A 8 -2.27 20.61 27.50
CA GLU A 8 -0.85 20.47 27.13
C GLU A 8 -0.34 19.06 27.45
N LEU A 9 -0.82 18.42 28.52
CA LEU A 9 -0.48 17.05 28.84
C LEU A 9 -1.10 16.07 27.82
N ALA A 10 -2.36 16.27 27.44
CA ALA A 10 -3.02 15.50 26.38
C ALA A 10 -2.29 15.64 25.05
N ARG A 11 -1.82 16.85 24.72
CA ARG A 11 -0.98 17.08 23.56
C ARG A 11 0.32 16.28 23.61
N ALA A 12 0.99 16.26 24.76
CA ALA A 12 2.22 15.50 24.93
C ALA A 12 1.96 13.99 24.72
N TYR A 13 0.86 13.47 25.28
CA TYR A 13 0.47 12.08 25.08
C TYR A 13 0.17 11.76 23.61
N ASN A 14 -0.61 12.60 22.92
CA ASN A 14 -0.87 12.42 21.49
C ASN A 14 0.41 12.39 20.64
N ASN A 15 1.37 13.27 20.95
CA ASN A 15 2.61 13.36 20.18
C ASN A 15 3.63 12.26 20.50
N LEU A 16 3.54 11.63 21.67
CA LEU A 16 4.42 10.54 22.10
C LEU A 16 3.86 9.16 21.75
N ALA A 17 2.57 9.09 21.43
CA ALA A 17 1.89 7.83 21.20
C ALA A 17 2.31 7.22 19.86
N ASP A 18 2.87 6.03 19.90
CA ASP A 18 2.94 5.13 18.76
C ASP A 18 1.69 4.24 18.79
N SER A 19 0.76 4.47 17.87
CA SER A 19 -0.53 3.77 17.84
C SER A 19 -0.40 2.29 17.45
N SER A 20 0.72 1.87 16.88
CA SER A 20 1.01 0.47 16.58
C SER A 20 1.33 -0.34 17.84
N GLU A 21 1.75 0.33 18.91
CA GLU A 21 2.15 -0.28 20.16
C GLU A 21 1.04 -0.16 21.24
N PRO A 22 0.82 -1.21 22.08
CA PRO A 22 -0.20 -1.17 23.13
C PRO A 22 0.00 -0.03 24.13
N GLU A 23 1.23 0.34 24.45
CA GLU A 23 1.54 1.44 25.37
C GLU A 23 1.22 2.81 24.73
N GLY A 24 1.46 2.97 23.42
CA GLY A 24 1.07 4.18 22.70
C GLY A 24 -0.45 4.35 22.66
N ARG A 25 -1.20 3.28 22.43
CA ARG A 25 -2.68 3.31 22.51
C ARG A 25 -3.19 3.69 23.89
N LYS A 26 -2.52 3.29 24.99
CA LYS A 26 -2.86 3.74 26.34
C LYS A 26 -2.65 5.25 26.52
N LEU A 27 -1.59 5.81 25.94
CA LEU A 27 -1.36 7.27 25.99
C LEU A 27 -2.49 8.03 25.28
N LEU A 28 -2.96 7.53 24.13
CA LEU A 28 -4.10 8.13 23.42
C LEU A 28 -5.38 8.09 24.26
N HIS A 29 -5.66 6.97 24.94
CA HIS A 29 -6.80 6.88 25.85
C HIS A 29 -6.68 7.86 27.03
N GLN A 30 -5.49 7.99 27.63
CA GLN A 30 -5.24 8.97 28.70
C GLN A 30 -5.41 10.41 28.22
N ALA A 31 -5.00 10.71 26.98
CA ALA A 31 -5.24 12.01 26.36
C ALA A 31 -6.75 12.30 26.25
N LEU A 32 -7.53 11.32 25.78
CA LEU A 32 -8.99 11.46 25.66
C LEU A 32 -9.64 11.72 27.05
N GLU A 33 -9.28 10.95 28.07
CA GLU A 33 -9.82 11.12 29.42
C GLU A 33 -9.56 12.54 29.98
N LEU A 34 -8.34 13.05 29.79
CA LEU A 34 -7.99 14.41 30.20
C LEU A 34 -8.84 15.46 29.49
N MET A 35 -8.96 15.34 28.17
CA MET A 35 -9.70 16.31 27.35
C MET A 35 -11.20 16.27 27.60
N GLN A 36 -11.79 15.07 27.74
CA GLN A 36 -13.21 14.88 27.99
C GLN A 36 -13.67 15.53 29.33
N SER A 37 -12.80 15.57 30.34
CA SER A 37 -13.11 16.22 31.61
C SER A 37 -13.33 17.73 31.50
N HIS A 38 -12.94 18.34 30.38
CA HIS A 38 -13.04 19.79 30.11
C HIS A 38 -13.93 20.11 28.90
N GLU A 39 -14.78 19.19 28.46
CA GLU A 39 -15.65 19.37 27.31
C GLU A 39 -16.57 20.59 27.45
N GLU A 40 -17.18 20.80 28.59
CA GLU A 40 -18.07 21.94 28.82
C GLU A 40 -17.37 23.30 28.66
N GLU A 41 -16.08 23.38 28.95
CA GLU A 41 -15.30 24.62 28.91
C GLU A 41 -14.59 24.82 27.57
N LEU A 42 -14.05 23.74 26.98
CA LEU A 42 -13.16 23.79 25.82
C LEU A 42 -13.75 23.18 24.54
N GLY A 43 -14.89 22.51 24.60
CA GLY A 43 -15.49 21.78 23.49
C GLY A 43 -15.83 22.63 22.26
N ASP A 44 -15.96 23.97 22.40
CA ASP A 44 -16.14 24.91 21.31
C ASP A 44 -14.82 25.58 20.87
N THR A 45 -13.66 24.99 21.15
CA THR A 45 -12.37 25.50 20.69
C THR A 45 -11.75 24.64 19.60
N TYR A 46 -11.01 25.28 18.69
CA TYR A 46 -10.24 24.59 17.64
C TYR A 46 -9.30 23.53 18.23
N SER A 47 -8.48 23.95 19.20
CA SER A 47 -7.42 23.10 19.77
C SER A 47 -7.97 21.83 20.42
N TRP A 48 -9.08 21.95 21.15
CA TRP A 48 -9.70 20.81 21.80
C TRP A 48 -10.25 19.83 20.76
N ASN A 49 -11.00 20.31 19.78
CA ASN A 49 -11.57 19.46 18.73
C ASN A 49 -10.48 18.80 17.89
N PHE A 50 -9.45 19.54 17.48
CA PHE A 50 -8.35 18.96 16.73
C PHE A 50 -7.67 17.81 17.47
N ARG A 51 -7.38 17.98 18.77
CA ARG A 51 -6.71 16.96 19.57
C ARG A 51 -7.57 15.76 19.90
N MET A 52 -8.85 15.98 20.13
CA MET A 52 -9.83 14.89 20.27
C MET A 52 -9.90 14.07 18.99
N GLY A 53 -10.03 14.75 17.84
CA GLY A 53 -10.00 14.12 16.53
C GLY A 53 -8.74 13.30 16.28
N TYR A 54 -7.57 13.88 16.62
CA TYR A 54 -6.28 13.20 16.51
C TYR A 54 -6.22 11.91 17.33
N ALA A 55 -6.59 11.96 18.62
CA ALA A 55 -6.57 10.78 19.48
C ALA A 55 -7.53 9.68 18.97
N TYR A 56 -8.74 10.05 18.55
CA TYR A 56 -9.69 9.09 17.97
C TYR A 56 -9.21 8.50 16.65
N TYR A 57 -8.57 9.29 15.78
CA TYR A 57 -8.05 8.84 14.51
C TYR A 57 -7.01 7.73 14.71
N TYR A 58 -6.02 7.96 15.58
CA TYR A 58 -4.98 6.97 15.86
C TYR A 58 -5.44 5.81 16.78
N LEU A 59 -6.68 5.85 17.24
CA LEU A 59 -7.35 4.72 17.90
C LEU A 59 -8.28 3.94 16.95
N ASP A 60 -8.22 4.20 15.64
CA ASP A 60 -9.07 3.58 14.63
C ASP A 60 -10.57 3.83 14.86
N GLN A 61 -10.91 5.05 15.33
CA GLN A 61 -12.28 5.50 15.56
C GLN A 61 -12.64 6.68 14.65
N GLU A 62 -12.49 6.47 13.34
CA GLU A 62 -12.60 7.48 12.29
C GLU A 62 -13.94 8.23 12.31
N GLY A 63 -15.03 7.54 12.66
CA GLY A 63 -16.34 8.17 12.76
C GLY A 63 -16.45 9.20 13.90
N ARG A 64 -15.69 9.03 14.98
CA ARG A 64 -15.56 10.03 16.04
C ARG A 64 -14.56 11.11 15.66
N ALA A 65 -13.44 10.72 15.10
CA ALA A 65 -12.41 11.63 14.63
C ALA A 65 -12.96 12.62 13.60
N LEU A 66 -13.73 12.14 12.63
CA LEU A 66 -14.36 12.96 11.59
C LEU A 66 -15.17 14.12 12.17
N ARG A 67 -16.06 13.84 13.13
CA ARG A 67 -16.90 14.88 13.75
C ARG A 67 -16.07 15.97 14.44
N HIS A 68 -15.00 15.58 15.11
CA HIS A 68 -14.10 16.51 15.76
C HIS A 68 -13.24 17.30 14.76
N PHE A 69 -12.75 16.68 13.69
CA PHE A 69 -12.00 17.39 12.66
C PHE A 69 -12.88 18.36 11.87
N GLU A 70 -14.11 17.99 11.52
CA GLU A 70 -15.07 18.91 10.87
C GLU A 70 -15.35 20.12 11.77
N LYS A 71 -15.58 19.89 13.08
CA LYS A 71 -15.77 20.98 14.05
C LYS A 71 -14.52 21.85 14.20
N ALA A 72 -13.34 21.24 14.24
CA ALA A 72 -12.08 21.98 14.27
C ALA A 72 -11.88 22.83 13.00
N LEU A 73 -12.24 22.30 11.81
CA LEU A 73 -12.16 23.05 10.56
C LEU A 73 -13.09 24.27 10.55
N GLU A 74 -14.31 24.14 11.09
CA GLU A 74 -15.24 25.26 11.27
C GLU A 74 -14.68 26.36 12.19
N LEU A 75 -14.00 25.93 13.27
CA LEU A 75 -13.42 26.82 14.29
C LEU A 75 -12.00 27.28 13.95
N HIS A 76 -11.50 26.96 12.78
CA HIS A 76 -10.12 27.26 12.40
C HIS A 76 -9.85 28.77 12.36
N PRO A 77 -8.88 29.27 13.18
CA PRO A 77 -8.69 30.71 13.40
C PRO A 77 -7.99 31.43 12.23
N GLY A 78 -7.70 30.76 11.12
CA GLY A 78 -6.97 31.33 9.98
C GLY A 78 -5.50 30.90 9.93
N ASP A 79 -4.70 31.62 9.15
CA ASP A 79 -3.30 31.27 8.89
C ASP A 79 -2.39 31.61 10.08
N ASP A 80 -2.34 30.71 11.07
CA ASP A 80 -1.34 30.70 12.13
C ASP A 80 -0.30 29.62 11.83
N PRO A 81 1.00 29.95 11.61
CA PRO A 81 2.03 28.95 11.30
C PRO A 81 2.31 27.93 12.41
N LYS A 82 1.68 28.10 13.58
CA LYS A 82 1.75 27.13 14.69
C LYS A 82 0.64 26.10 14.67
N LEU A 83 -0.34 26.26 13.79
CA LEU A 83 -1.47 25.37 13.62
C LEU A 83 -1.35 24.60 12.32
N ASN A 84 -2.06 23.48 12.22
CA ASN A 84 -2.23 22.77 10.97
C ASN A 84 -2.97 23.67 9.97
N THR A 85 -2.59 23.59 8.70
CA THR A 85 -3.28 24.33 7.65
C THR A 85 -4.70 23.82 7.44
N ARG A 86 -5.54 24.61 6.76
CA ARG A 86 -6.87 24.10 6.35
C ARG A 86 -6.75 22.89 5.44
N GLN A 87 -5.75 22.86 4.57
CA GLN A 87 -5.48 21.70 3.70
C GLN A 87 -5.15 20.44 4.53
N ASP A 88 -4.28 20.53 5.54
CA ASP A 88 -3.97 19.39 6.43
C ASP A 88 -5.25 18.85 7.11
N MET A 89 -6.16 19.75 7.50
CA MET A 89 -7.43 19.37 8.10
C MET A 89 -8.37 18.67 7.12
N GLU A 90 -8.44 19.16 5.89
CA GLU A 90 -9.24 18.56 4.81
C GLU A 90 -8.71 17.16 4.45
N GLU A 91 -7.40 16.96 4.42
CA GLU A 91 -6.76 15.66 4.21
C GLU A 91 -7.09 14.65 5.34
N LEU A 92 -7.08 15.10 6.61
CA LEU A 92 -7.50 14.26 7.75
C LEU A 92 -8.98 13.89 7.68
N ILE A 93 -9.84 14.83 7.29
CA ILE A 93 -11.28 14.61 7.09
C ILE A 93 -11.51 13.59 5.98
N ASP A 94 -10.81 13.71 4.85
CA ASP A 94 -10.92 12.78 3.74
C ASP A 94 -10.42 11.38 4.13
N SER A 95 -9.35 11.29 4.90
CA SER A 95 -8.84 10.03 5.44
C SER A 95 -9.88 9.37 6.36
N CYS A 96 -10.53 10.14 7.25
CA CYS A 96 -11.62 9.62 8.08
C CYS A 96 -12.80 9.13 7.24
N LYS A 97 -13.22 9.91 6.22
CA LYS A 97 -14.33 9.52 5.32
C LYS A 97 -14.04 8.22 4.59
N LYS A 98 -12.81 8.02 4.15
CA LYS A 98 -12.38 6.74 3.55
C LYS A 98 -12.46 5.61 4.58
N GLY A 99 -11.96 5.81 5.80
CA GLY A 99 -11.97 4.79 6.86
C GLY A 99 -13.37 4.39 7.34
N ILE A 100 -14.36 5.32 7.34
CA ILE A 100 -15.75 5.03 7.72
C ILE A 100 -16.64 4.65 6.54
N SER A 101 -16.13 4.72 5.31
CA SER A 101 -16.90 4.27 4.16
C SER A 101 -17.32 2.81 4.38
N LEU A 102 -18.54 2.49 4.00
CA LEU A 102 -18.98 1.10 3.98
C LEU A 102 -18.02 0.28 3.11
N PRO A 103 -17.86 -1.02 3.39
CA PRO A 103 -17.08 -1.87 2.51
C PRO A 103 -17.45 -1.58 1.07
N GLN A 104 -16.47 -1.39 0.20
CA GLN A 104 -16.67 -1.10 -1.21
C GLN A 104 -17.51 -2.18 -1.89
N PHE A 105 -17.46 -3.39 -1.33
CA PHE A 105 -18.16 -4.56 -1.82
C PHE A 105 -19.31 -4.94 -0.89
N TRP A 106 -20.48 -5.22 -1.47
CA TRP A 106 -21.66 -5.72 -0.75
C TRP A 106 -21.55 -7.20 -0.43
N GLU A 107 -20.90 -7.98 -1.33
CA GLU A 107 -20.67 -9.41 -1.18
C GLU A 107 -19.38 -9.68 -0.40
N CYS A 108 -19.33 -10.81 0.29
CA CYS A 108 -18.11 -11.24 0.96
C CYS A 108 -17.03 -11.65 -0.07
N PHE A 109 -15.76 -11.65 0.35
CA PHE A 109 -14.65 -11.95 -0.55
C PHE A 109 -14.77 -13.32 -1.24
N ARG A 110 -15.34 -14.32 -0.57
CA ARG A 110 -15.58 -15.62 -1.16
C ARG A 110 -16.55 -15.54 -2.34
N GLU A 111 -17.69 -14.89 -2.15
CA GLU A 111 -18.71 -14.73 -3.18
C GLU A 111 -18.14 -13.99 -4.39
N ARG A 112 -17.46 -12.87 -4.17
CA ARG A 112 -16.80 -12.13 -5.24
C ARG A 112 -15.77 -12.97 -6.00
N THR A 113 -15.01 -13.83 -5.28
CA THR A 113 -14.03 -14.74 -5.89
C THR A 113 -14.71 -15.79 -6.76
N GLU A 114 -15.80 -16.41 -6.29
CA GLU A 114 -16.56 -17.42 -7.02
C GLU A 114 -17.16 -16.81 -8.30
N ASP A 115 -17.84 -15.67 -8.18
CA ASP A 115 -18.46 -14.97 -9.32
C ASP A 115 -17.41 -14.49 -10.35
N TRP A 116 -16.25 -14.04 -9.88
CA TRP A 116 -15.18 -13.64 -10.78
C TRP A 116 -14.64 -14.81 -11.59
N TRP A 117 -14.42 -15.97 -10.96
CA TRP A 117 -13.93 -17.15 -11.65
C TRP A 117 -14.91 -17.68 -12.69
N GLU A 118 -16.21 -17.59 -12.42
CA GLU A 118 -17.26 -17.94 -13.39
C GLU A 118 -17.19 -16.98 -14.59
N THR A 119 -17.13 -15.68 -14.34
CA THR A 119 -17.00 -14.66 -15.39
C THR A 119 -15.71 -14.82 -16.19
N PHE A 120 -14.57 -15.04 -15.51
CA PHE A 120 -13.30 -15.23 -16.18
C PHE A 120 -13.26 -16.49 -17.06
N ALA A 121 -13.87 -17.59 -16.62
CA ALA A 121 -13.95 -18.81 -17.40
C ALA A 121 -14.74 -18.61 -18.70
N GLU A 122 -15.70 -17.68 -18.74
CA GLU A 122 -16.44 -17.36 -19.97
C GLU A 122 -15.63 -16.49 -20.95
N MET A 123 -14.75 -15.60 -20.43
CA MET A 123 -14.01 -14.62 -21.25
C MET A 123 -12.56 -15.03 -21.56
N GLU A 124 -11.98 -15.99 -20.84
CA GLU A 124 -10.55 -16.31 -20.90
C GLU A 124 -10.08 -16.74 -22.30
N ALA A 125 -10.93 -17.42 -23.06
CA ALA A 125 -10.58 -17.87 -24.42
C ALA A 125 -10.41 -16.69 -25.39
N GLU A 126 -11.28 -15.68 -25.29
CA GLU A 126 -11.20 -14.46 -26.09
C GLU A 126 -9.95 -13.65 -25.68
N LEU A 127 -9.70 -13.53 -24.38
CA LEU A 127 -8.53 -12.83 -23.85
C LEU A 127 -7.22 -13.47 -24.34
N ARG A 128 -7.11 -14.80 -24.30
CA ARG A 128 -5.95 -15.53 -24.84
C ARG A 128 -5.77 -15.28 -26.33
N GLN A 129 -6.87 -15.34 -27.09
CA GLN A 129 -6.80 -15.04 -28.52
C GLN A 129 -6.28 -13.62 -28.77
N MET A 130 -6.75 -12.64 -28.02
CA MET A 130 -6.27 -11.25 -28.13
C MET A 130 -4.78 -11.15 -27.81
N MET A 131 -4.30 -11.83 -26.77
CA MET A 131 -2.87 -11.86 -26.42
C MET A 131 -2.03 -12.55 -27.50
N ASP A 132 -2.51 -13.66 -28.08
CA ASP A 132 -1.80 -14.40 -29.12
C ASP A 132 -1.71 -13.64 -30.45
N GLU A 133 -2.71 -12.82 -30.75
CA GLU A 133 -2.78 -11.99 -31.98
C GLU A 133 -1.94 -10.71 -31.84
N ASP A 134 -1.73 -10.19 -30.63
CA ASP A 134 -1.01 -8.93 -30.37
C ASP A 134 0.52 -9.10 -30.36
N LYS A 135 1.07 -9.59 -31.47
CA LYS A 135 2.52 -9.85 -31.62
C LYS A 135 3.39 -8.60 -31.47
N ASP A 136 2.84 -7.45 -31.80
CA ASP A 136 3.55 -6.17 -31.78
C ASP A 136 3.32 -5.41 -30.44
N HIS A 137 2.61 -6.02 -29.49
CA HIS A 137 2.24 -5.45 -28.17
C HIS A 137 1.56 -4.07 -28.26
N THR A 138 0.75 -3.87 -29.29
CA THR A 138 0.03 -2.61 -29.53
C THR A 138 -1.28 -2.53 -28.76
N ARG A 139 -1.82 -3.66 -28.31
CA ARG A 139 -3.07 -3.77 -27.55
C ARG A 139 -2.85 -3.98 -26.04
N GLY A 140 -1.61 -3.93 -25.59
CA GLY A 140 -1.29 -4.17 -24.18
C GLY A 140 -2.10 -3.32 -23.22
N ALA A 141 -2.28 -2.03 -23.50
CA ALA A 141 -3.08 -1.14 -22.67
C ALA A 141 -4.58 -1.52 -22.61
N GLU A 142 -5.15 -2.02 -23.73
CA GLU A 142 -6.53 -2.51 -23.80
C GLU A 142 -6.71 -3.78 -22.97
N LEU A 143 -5.78 -4.72 -23.10
CA LEU A 143 -5.76 -5.97 -22.33
C LEU A 143 -5.62 -5.73 -20.83
N VAL A 144 -4.73 -4.82 -20.44
CA VAL A 144 -4.56 -4.43 -19.03
C VAL A 144 -5.82 -3.79 -18.49
N ALA A 145 -6.41 -2.82 -19.21
CA ALA A 145 -7.64 -2.16 -18.77
C ALA A 145 -8.81 -3.14 -18.61
N GLN A 146 -8.97 -4.09 -19.53
CA GLN A 146 -10.01 -5.11 -19.46
C GLN A 146 -9.81 -6.05 -18.23
N MET A 147 -8.58 -6.46 -17.96
CA MET A 147 -8.27 -7.29 -16.80
C MET A 147 -8.46 -6.52 -15.50
N GLU A 148 -8.01 -5.25 -15.45
CA GLU A 148 -8.17 -4.38 -14.30
C GLU A 148 -9.64 -4.16 -13.95
N GLU A 149 -10.48 -3.88 -14.94
CA GLU A 149 -11.93 -3.70 -14.76
C GLU A 149 -12.56 -4.95 -14.11
N THR A 150 -12.17 -6.14 -14.55
CA THR A 150 -12.69 -7.37 -13.96
C THR A 150 -12.12 -7.65 -12.57
N LEU A 151 -10.83 -7.48 -12.35
CA LEU A 151 -10.20 -7.68 -11.04
C LEU A 151 -10.73 -6.71 -9.97
N ASN A 152 -11.10 -5.50 -10.36
CA ASN A 152 -11.73 -4.52 -9.46
C ASN A 152 -13.12 -4.93 -8.97
N LEU A 153 -13.72 -5.97 -9.52
CA LEU A 153 -14.93 -6.59 -8.95
C LEU A 153 -14.63 -7.40 -7.67
N VAL A 154 -13.39 -7.82 -7.48
CA VAL A 154 -12.97 -8.64 -6.33
C VAL A 154 -12.11 -7.86 -5.36
N PHE A 155 -11.15 -7.12 -5.87
CA PHE A 155 -10.13 -6.42 -5.10
C PHE A 155 -10.35 -4.89 -5.16
N ASP A 156 -10.02 -4.23 -4.06
CA ASP A 156 -9.87 -2.77 -4.00
C ASP A 156 -8.42 -2.44 -4.30
N GLU A 157 -8.09 -2.15 -5.51
CA GLU A 157 -6.73 -1.98 -6.03
C GLU A 157 -5.87 -3.27 -5.99
N ILE A 158 -5.51 -3.74 -7.14
CA ILE A 158 -4.63 -4.90 -7.31
C ILE A 158 -3.59 -4.62 -8.40
N SER A 159 -2.34 -4.90 -8.09
CA SER A 159 -1.27 -4.93 -9.09
C SER A 159 -1.17 -6.31 -9.70
N PHE A 160 -1.03 -6.38 -11.01
CA PHE A 160 -0.94 -7.64 -11.73
C PHE A 160 -0.08 -7.52 -12.99
N GLU A 161 0.38 -8.64 -13.47
CA GLU A 161 1.11 -8.76 -14.73
C GLU A 161 0.47 -9.89 -15.54
N MET A 162 0.47 -9.75 -16.86
CA MET A 162 0.04 -10.79 -17.79
C MET A 162 1.17 -11.15 -18.75
N GLY A 163 1.29 -12.43 -19.06
CA GLY A 163 2.34 -12.91 -19.94
C GLY A 163 2.06 -14.28 -20.54
N PHE A 164 3.07 -14.82 -21.22
CA PHE A 164 3.05 -16.17 -21.77
C PHE A 164 4.44 -16.80 -21.56
N ASN A 165 4.49 -17.95 -20.90
CA ASN A 165 5.77 -18.61 -20.58
C ASN A 165 6.27 -19.60 -21.64
N GLY A 166 5.61 -19.65 -22.80
CA GLY A 166 5.92 -20.59 -23.88
C GLY A 166 5.00 -21.83 -23.91
N GLU A 167 4.23 -22.06 -22.85
CA GLU A 167 3.28 -23.17 -22.72
C GLU A 167 1.88 -22.68 -22.36
N LYS A 168 1.77 -21.82 -21.34
CA LYS A 168 0.50 -21.27 -20.86
C LYS A 168 0.58 -19.76 -20.72
N HIS A 169 -0.58 -19.13 -20.80
CA HIS A 169 -0.73 -17.73 -20.39
C HIS A 169 -0.57 -17.62 -18.89
N GLU A 170 -0.11 -16.48 -18.42
CA GLU A 170 0.16 -16.23 -17.02
C GLU A 170 -0.59 -14.98 -16.54
N LEU A 171 -1.24 -15.12 -15.40
CA LEU A 171 -1.75 -14.01 -14.60
C LEU A 171 -0.99 -14.03 -13.28
N ILE A 172 -0.18 -13.01 -13.07
CA ILE A 172 0.64 -12.84 -11.87
C ILE A 172 0.00 -11.74 -11.04
N LEU A 173 -0.50 -12.08 -9.87
CA LEU A 173 -1.13 -11.16 -8.92
C LEU A 173 -0.12 -10.77 -7.86
N THR A 174 0.17 -9.48 -7.70
CA THR A 174 1.24 -9.03 -6.84
C THR A 174 0.70 -8.38 -5.57
N PRO A 175 1.11 -8.84 -4.38
CA PRO A 175 0.70 -8.26 -3.11
C PRO A 175 1.39 -6.93 -2.79
N GLU A 176 2.44 -6.53 -3.53
CA GLU A 176 3.22 -5.31 -3.33
C GLU A 176 3.69 -5.15 -1.86
N GLY A 177 4.14 -6.24 -1.26
CA GLY A 177 4.61 -6.26 0.13
C GLY A 177 3.51 -6.36 1.19
N ASP A 178 2.23 -6.26 0.83
CA ASP A 178 1.11 -6.36 1.76
C ASP A 178 0.81 -7.83 2.12
N LYS A 179 1.04 -8.18 3.39
CA LYS A 179 0.80 -9.54 3.91
C LYS A 179 -0.68 -9.89 4.00
N VAL A 180 -1.56 -8.90 4.18
CA VAL A 180 -3.02 -9.15 4.20
C VAL A 180 -3.49 -9.46 2.78
N LYS A 181 -3.11 -8.64 1.82
CA LYS A 181 -3.38 -8.86 0.40
C LYS A 181 -2.84 -10.23 -0.08
N LEU A 182 -1.68 -10.64 0.40
CA LEU A 182 -1.12 -11.97 0.09
C LEU A 182 -2.08 -13.10 0.45
N PHE A 183 -2.76 -13.04 1.60
CA PHE A 183 -3.76 -14.06 1.97
C PHE A 183 -4.96 -14.08 1.02
N GLU A 184 -5.45 -12.92 0.63
CA GLU A 184 -6.55 -12.79 -0.34
C GLU A 184 -6.14 -13.38 -1.69
N LEU A 185 -4.95 -13.06 -2.19
CA LEU A 185 -4.45 -13.57 -3.46
C LEU A 185 -4.23 -15.08 -3.46
N VAL A 186 -3.71 -15.64 -2.37
CA VAL A 186 -3.57 -17.10 -2.22
C VAL A 186 -4.93 -17.79 -2.16
N TYR A 187 -5.91 -17.20 -1.48
CA TYR A 187 -7.28 -17.71 -1.48
C TYR A 187 -7.86 -17.69 -2.89
N PHE A 188 -7.77 -16.56 -3.58
CA PHE A 188 -8.26 -16.37 -4.94
C PHE A 188 -7.64 -17.39 -5.92
N GLN A 189 -6.33 -17.52 -5.92
CA GLN A 189 -5.59 -18.49 -6.75
C GLN A 189 -6.07 -19.93 -6.53
N LYS A 190 -6.30 -20.32 -5.27
CA LYS A 190 -6.72 -21.69 -4.93
C LYS A 190 -8.13 -22.04 -5.38
N HIS A 191 -8.94 -21.04 -5.71
CA HIS A 191 -10.31 -21.23 -6.20
C HIS A 191 -10.40 -21.17 -7.73
N ALA A 192 -9.26 -21.03 -8.42
CA ALA A 192 -9.23 -21.08 -9.88
C ALA A 192 -9.81 -22.39 -10.41
N PRO A 193 -10.77 -22.35 -11.36
CA PRO A 193 -11.34 -23.53 -11.99
C PRO A 193 -10.30 -24.35 -12.74
N LYS A 194 -10.48 -25.66 -12.76
CA LYS A 194 -9.54 -26.55 -13.48
C LYS A 194 -9.48 -26.26 -14.96
N GLU A 195 -10.58 -25.90 -15.55
CA GLU A 195 -10.71 -25.54 -16.96
C GLU A 195 -9.82 -24.33 -17.31
N VAL A 196 -9.81 -23.30 -16.45
CA VAL A 196 -8.93 -22.14 -16.57
C VAL A 196 -7.47 -22.56 -16.42
N LEU A 197 -7.15 -23.39 -15.44
CA LEU A 197 -5.79 -23.87 -15.18
C LEU A 197 -5.23 -24.80 -16.28
N GLU A 198 -6.05 -25.28 -17.21
CA GLU A 198 -5.55 -25.96 -18.42
C GLU A 198 -4.78 -25.00 -19.34
N HIS A 199 -5.15 -23.73 -19.35
CA HIS A 199 -4.62 -22.70 -20.27
C HIS A 199 -3.84 -21.61 -19.57
N TRP A 200 -4.10 -21.39 -18.28
CA TRP A 200 -3.49 -20.32 -17.49
C TRP A 200 -2.67 -20.84 -16.31
N ASN A 201 -1.57 -20.17 -16.04
CA ASN A 201 -0.90 -20.20 -14.75
C ASN A 201 -1.34 -18.99 -13.95
N ILE A 202 -1.98 -19.22 -12.81
CA ILE A 202 -2.35 -18.16 -11.87
C ILE A 202 -1.29 -18.14 -10.77
N LEU A 203 -0.51 -17.09 -10.73
CA LEU A 203 0.65 -16.96 -9.86
C LEU A 203 0.42 -15.85 -8.84
N VAL A 204 0.91 -16.05 -7.61
CA VAL A 204 0.90 -15.05 -6.55
C VAL A 204 2.32 -14.59 -6.30
N GLY A 205 2.52 -13.29 -6.45
CA GLY A 205 3.83 -12.65 -6.41
C GLY A 205 4.63 -12.82 -7.69
N ARG A 206 5.47 -11.84 -7.99
CA ARG A 206 6.43 -11.90 -9.10
C ARG A 206 7.35 -13.09 -8.94
N GLN A 207 7.57 -13.80 -10.03
CA GLN A 207 8.42 -14.99 -10.05
C GLN A 207 9.86 -14.59 -10.37
N PRO A 208 10.87 -15.38 -9.92
CA PRO A 208 12.25 -15.12 -10.30
C PRO A 208 12.46 -15.31 -11.81
N PHE A 209 13.17 -14.35 -12.42
CA PHE A 209 13.52 -14.41 -13.86
C PHE A 209 15.04 -14.57 -14.06
N GLN A 210 15.42 -15.14 -15.21
CA GLN A 210 16.83 -15.24 -15.59
C GLN A 210 17.36 -13.96 -16.25
N ASN A 211 16.53 -13.29 -17.04
CA ASN A 211 16.88 -12.03 -17.71
C ASN A 211 16.22 -10.88 -16.93
N ILE A 212 16.93 -10.40 -15.93
CA ILE A 212 16.42 -9.38 -15.03
C ILE A 212 16.54 -8.01 -15.68
N GLY A 213 15.45 -7.28 -15.75
CA GLY A 213 15.41 -5.92 -16.25
C GLY A 213 14.06 -5.27 -16.00
N LEU A 214 14.08 -3.96 -15.86
CA LEU A 214 12.87 -3.16 -15.70
C LEU A 214 12.93 -1.96 -16.62
N ARG A 215 11.86 -1.79 -17.40
CA ARG A 215 11.69 -0.64 -18.29
C ARG A 215 10.38 0.06 -17.97
N THR A 216 10.42 1.39 -17.91
CA THR A 216 9.25 2.22 -17.72
C THR A 216 8.84 2.92 -19.02
N GLU A 217 7.58 3.34 -19.13
CA GLU A 217 7.04 4.02 -20.31
C GLU A 217 7.76 5.34 -20.63
N ASP A 218 8.20 6.06 -19.60
CA ASP A 218 8.96 7.32 -19.70
C ASP A 218 10.45 7.14 -20.01
N GLY A 219 10.89 5.90 -20.28
CA GLY A 219 12.18 5.59 -20.86
C GLY A 219 13.29 5.20 -19.89
N TRP A 220 12.98 4.98 -18.61
CA TRP A 220 13.96 4.38 -17.71
C TRP A 220 14.13 2.89 -18.03
N ASP A 221 15.38 2.44 -18.12
CA ASP A 221 15.75 1.07 -18.49
C ASP A 221 16.95 0.63 -17.65
N ILE A 222 16.72 -0.33 -16.76
CA ILE A 222 17.75 -0.94 -15.92
C ILE A 222 17.80 -2.45 -16.14
N SER A 223 18.99 -3.00 -16.07
CA SER A 223 19.27 -4.43 -16.23
C SER A 223 20.09 -4.96 -15.06
N GLY A 224 20.30 -6.27 -15.00
CA GLY A 224 21.13 -6.90 -13.98
C GLY A 224 22.56 -6.40 -13.91
N GLU A 225 23.09 -5.86 -15.00
CA GLU A 225 24.45 -5.31 -15.06
C GLU A 225 24.54 -3.90 -14.43
N ASP A 226 23.40 -3.22 -14.28
CA ASP A 226 23.33 -1.85 -13.79
C ASP A 226 23.15 -1.78 -12.26
N VAL A 227 22.72 -2.87 -11.63
CA VAL A 227 22.35 -2.91 -10.22
C VAL A 227 23.36 -3.71 -9.41
N GLN A 228 23.86 -3.10 -8.35
CA GLN A 228 24.71 -3.76 -7.35
C GLN A 228 23.89 -3.99 -6.09
N ILE A 229 23.98 -5.20 -5.54
CA ILE A 229 23.23 -5.62 -4.35
C ILE A 229 24.19 -6.19 -3.32
N TRP A 230 24.06 -5.72 -2.09
CA TRP A 230 24.72 -6.29 -0.91
C TRP A 230 23.65 -6.90 -0.02
N LEU A 231 23.91 -8.15 0.38
CA LEU A 231 23.07 -8.90 1.27
C LEU A 231 23.78 -9.08 2.62
N GLU A 232 23.15 -8.69 3.70
CA GLU A 232 23.65 -8.79 5.06
C GLU A 232 22.72 -9.64 5.91
N GLU A 233 23.26 -10.69 6.56
CA GLU A 233 22.49 -11.52 7.48
C GLU A 233 22.22 -10.74 8.78
N GLN A 234 20.94 -10.62 9.16
CA GLN A 234 20.50 -9.93 10.37
C GLN A 234 20.09 -10.90 11.47
N GLY A 235 19.78 -12.14 11.12
CA GLY A 235 19.35 -13.19 12.03
C GLY A 235 19.00 -14.48 11.31
N GLU A 236 18.41 -15.42 12.02
CA GLU A 236 18.00 -16.70 11.44
C GLU A 236 16.90 -16.47 10.38
N ASN A 237 17.23 -16.68 9.10
CA ASN A 237 16.34 -16.42 7.94
C ASN A 237 15.87 -14.96 7.80
N SER A 238 16.69 -14.01 8.21
CA SER A 238 16.42 -12.58 8.14
C SER A 238 17.61 -11.86 7.54
N PHE A 239 17.38 -11.08 6.50
CA PHE A 239 18.41 -10.40 5.72
C PHE A 239 18.07 -8.94 5.47
N ALA A 240 19.10 -8.10 5.39
CA ALA A 240 19.02 -6.76 4.89
C ALA A 240 19.58 -6.68 3.47
N ILE A 241 18.92 -5.95 2.59
CA ILE A 241 19.40 -5.64 1.25
C ILE A 241 19.78 -4.17 1.17
N SER A 242 20.93 -3.88 0.58
CA SER A 242 21.28 -2.56 0.10
C SER A 242 21.48 -2.64 -1.42
N ALA A 243 20.80 -1.77 -2.16
CA ALA A 243 20.85 -1.72 -3.62
C ALA A 243 21.42 -0.38 -4.09
N TYR A 244 22.25 -0.43 -5.13
CA TYR A 244 22.80 0.73 -5.80
C TYR A 244 22.64 0.61 -7.31
N CYS A 245 22.19 1.69 -7.94
CA CYS A 245 22.11 1.79 -9.40
C CYS A 245 22.48 3.22 -9.82
N GLU A 246 23.62 3.39 -10.48
CA GLU A 246 24.10 4.70 -10.93
C GLU A 246 23.09 5.40 -11.86
N LYS A 247 22.44 4.64 -12.73
CA LYS A 247 21.42 5.16 -13.66
C LYS A 247 20.23 5.80 -12.95
N LEU A 248 19.88 5.33 -11.74
CA LEU A 248 18.72 5.80 -10.98
C LEU A 248 19.06 6.95 -10.01
N LEU A 249 20.31 7.37 -9.88
CA LEU A 249 20.68 8.48 -8.97
C LEU A 249 19.92 9.79 -9.24
N PRO A 250 19.65 10.21 -10.50
CA PRO A 250 18.83 11.39 -10.74
C PRO A 250 17.40 11.23 -10.19
N MET A 251 16.78 10.06 -10.43
CA MET A 251 15.45 9.74 -9.92
C MET A 251 15.43 9.66 -8.38
N LEU A 252 16.45 9.07 -7.77
CA LEU A 252 16.56 8.96 -6.31
C LEU A 252 16.57 10.35 -5.62
N ARG A 253 17.06 11.38 -6.29
CA ARG A 253 17.10 12.76 -5.77
C ARG A 253 15.81 13.54 -5.99
N GLU A 254 15.08 13.24 -7.04
CA GLU A 254 13.89 13.99 -7.45
C GLU A 254 12.61 13.26 -7.07
N GLU A 255 12.59 11.94 -7.16
CA GLU A 255 11.44 11.04 -6.95
C GLU A 255 11.89 9.78 -6.16
N GLU A 256 12.40 9.95 -4.95
CA GLU A 256 12.98 8.88 -4.13
C GLU A 256 12.11 7.61 -4.07
N GLY A 257 10.81 7.75 -3.80
CA GLY A 257 9.88 6.63 -3.71
C GLY A 257 9.80 5.80 -5.00
N ARG A 258 9.97 6.44 -6.17
CA ARG A 258 9.96 5.76 -7.45
C ARG A 258 11.23 4.94 -7.67
N ALA A 259 12.40 5.50 -7.30
CA ALA A 259 13.66 4.77 -7.35
C ALA A 259 13.64 3.54 -6.42
N TRP A 260 13.07 3.69 -5.23
CA TRP A 260 12.85 2.59 -4.31
C TRP A 260 11.95 1.52 -4.92
N TRP A 261 10.80 1.90 -5.47
CA TRP A 261 9.89 0.98 -6.13
C TRP A 261 10.58 0.21 -7.28
N MET A 262 11.34 0.89 -8.13
CA MET A 262 12.06 0.24 -9.23
C MET A 262 13.07 -0.79 -8.74
N LEU A 263 13.86 -0.47 -7.72
CA LEU A 263 14.87 -1.39 -7.20
C LEU A 263 14.28 -2.52 -6.38
N THR A 264 13.17 -2.28 -5.67
CA THR A 264 12.42 -3.34 -4.97
C THR A 264 11.81 -4.32 -5.98
N THR A 265 11.12 -3.81 -7.01
CA THR A 265 10.55 -4.63 -8.08
C THR A 265 11.64 -5.40 -8.83
N PHE A 266 12.79 -4.77 -9.08
CA PHE A 266 13.95 -5.46 -9.66
C PHE A 266 14.44 -6.61 -8.77
N THR A 267 14.50 -6.39 -7.46
CA THR A 267 14.90 -7.42 -6.48
C THR A 267 13.87 -8.56 -6.41
N ASP A 268 12.58 -8.26 -6.58
CA ASP A 268 11.52 -9.27 -6.70
C ASP A 268 11.72 -10.18 -7.90
N GLN A 269 12.22 -9.64 -9.02
CA GLN A 269 12.58 -10.45 -10.19
C GLN A 269 13.78 -11.37 -9.93
N VAL A 270 14.65 -11.02 -8.96
CA VAL A 270 15.80 -11.88 -8.57
C VAL A 270 15.39 -12.99 -7.61
N LEU A 271 14.67 -12.61 -6.56
CA LEU A 271 14.36 -13.50 -5.43
C LEU A 271 13.01 -14.20 -5.57
N GLY A 272 12.12 -13.65 -6.35
CA GLY A 272 10.69 -13.85 -6.25
C GLY A 272 10.10 -13.03 -5.10
N GLU A 273 8.98 -12.34 -5.36
CA GLU A 273 8.36 -11.40 -4.41
C GLU A 273 8.02 -12.06 -3.07
N ILE A 274 7.50 -13.28 -3.08
CA ILE A 274 7.16 -14.01 -1.84
C ILE A 274 8.40 -14.32 -1.01
N SER A 275 9.52 -14.63 -1.65
CA SER A 275 10.80 -14.85 -0.94
C SER A 275 11.33 -13.53 -0.37
N HIS A 276 11.21 -12.44 -1.12
CA HIS A 276 11.55 -11.11 -0.66
C HIS A 276 10.74 -10.76 0.60
N MET A 277 9.41 -10.82 0.53
CA MET A 277 8.51 -10.56 1.66
C MET A 277 8.78 -11.42 2.90
N ARG A 278 9.31 -12.62 2.70
CA ARG A 278 9.55 -13.59 3.78
C ARG A 278 10.88 -13.40 4.48
N TYR A 279 11.92 -13.06 3.73
CA TYR A 279 13.29 -13.14 4.21
C TYR A 279 14.01 -11.79 4.29
N ILE A 280 13.47 -10.75 3.64
CA ILE A 280 14.09 -9.42 3.64
C ILE A 280 13.35 -8.53 4.62
N ASP A 281 14.01 -8.18 5.71
CA ASP A 281 13.44 -7.35 6.76
C ASP A 281 13.75 -5.86 6.56
N SER A 282 14.81 -5.53 5.83
CA SER A 282 15.13 -4.16 5.47
C SER A 282 15.71 -4.06 4.07
N PHE A 283 15.38 -2.96 3.42
CA PHE A 283 15.82 -2.63 2.07
C PHE A 283 16.30 -1.19 2.04
N ASP A 284 17.53 -0.95 1.60
CA ASP A 284 18.10 0.38 1.49
C ASP A 284 18.55 0.68 0.07
N VAL A 285 18.26 1.89 -0.41
CA VAL A 285 18.78 2.40 -1.68
C VAL A 285 19.94 3.34 -1.41
N LEU A 286 21.08 3.06 -2.00
CA LEU A 286 22.32 3.76 -1.74
C LEU A 286 22.59 4.83 -2.81
N GLU A 287 23.11 5.99 -2.38
CA GLU A 287 23.65 7.01 -3.29
C GLU A 287 25.07 6.72 -3.79
N GLU A 288 25.81 5.88 -3.07
CA GLU A 288 27.16 5.45 -3.40
C GLU A 288 27.30 3.93 -3.16
N PRO A 289 28.11 3.23 -3.98
CA PRO A 289 28.31 1.81 -3.78
C PRO A 289 29.06 1.54 -2.46
N LYS A 290 28.74 0.44 -1.78
CA LYS A 290 29.51 0.01 -0.61
C LYS A 290 30.93 -0.35 -1.05
N ALA A 291 31.93 0.02 -0.25
CA ALA A 291 33.29 -0.44 -0.46
C ALA A 291 33.36 -1.98 -0.32
N GLU A 292 34.17 -2.62 -1.21
CA GLU A 292 34.43 -4.06 -1.15
C GLU A 292 35.09 -4.49 0.17
#